data_df146ac2571c186bde11254ad3648d99
#
_entry.id   df146ac2571c186bde11254ad3648d99
#
_cell.length_a   1.000
_cell.length_b   1.000
_cell.length_c   1.000
_cell.angle_alpha   90.00
_cell.angle_beta   90.00
_cell.angle_gamma   90.00
#
_symmetry.space_group_name_H-M   'P 1'
#
loop_
_entity.id
_entity.type
_entity.pdbx_description
1 polymer ?
#
loop_
_entity_poly.entity_id
_entity_poly.type
_entity_poly.pdbx_seq_one_letter_code
_entity_poly.pdbx_strand_id
1 'polypeptide(L)'
;MKLCVVSESLGHLTFPDAAKAAAGLGLAALEIGTGNWNAAPHANLQSLLESKEERRKFLSVLEQNGLSLAALNCNGNQLHPTDGERQSKIVYETVRAAELLGVEAIVLMSGLPAGGPNDVRPNWITCAWPLENGEILDWQWNDKLLPYWQKLAAFGKDCGIKKFCVEMHGGQLVYNVPTLLKLRKEIGPMVGANLDPSHLFWMDADPLTAIGALGEAIYHVHAKDTAMNKAAQDLTSRLETTGHGKVKDRSWNYVTLGYGHGEEWWRKFCYGLRLNGYDGWLSIEHEDVVLSRMEGVRRSVDLLRRTMIDEVSD
;
A
#
# COMPACT_ATOMS: atom_id res chain seq x y z
N MET A 1 -3.41 -17.44 5.39
CA MET A 1 -2.73 -16.27 4.75
C MET A 1 -1.52 -16.76 3.97
N LYS A 2 -1.06 -16.00 2.97
CA LYS A 2 0.11 -16.35 2.13
C LYS A 2 1.07 -15.18 2.07
N LEU A 3 2.37 -15.46 1.96
CA LEU A 3 3.40 -14.42 1.85
C LEU A 3 3.61 -14.00 0.40
N CYS A 4 3.68 -12.71 0.17
CA CYS A 4 4.18 -12.12 -1.06
C CYS A 4 5.14 -10.94 -0.74
N VAL A 5 5.68 -10.31 -1.76
CA VAL A 5 6.55 -9.14 -1.61
C VAL A 5 6.20 -8.09 -2.65
N VAL A 6 6.20 -6.84 -2.24
CA VAL A 6 6.18 -5.70 -3.15
C VAL A 6 7.45 -5.72 -3.97
N SER A 7 7.32 -5.82 -5.29
CA SER A 7 8.44 -6.07 -6.20
C SER A 7 9.55 -5.01 -6.11
N GLU A 8 9.19 -3.78 -5.74
CA GLU A 8 10.14 -2.68 -5.55
C GLU A 8 11.15 -2.95 -4.41
N SER A 9 10.77 -3.76 -3.41
CA SER A 9 11.69 -4.26 -2.38
C SER A 9 12.84 -5.09 -2.97
N LEU A 10 12.67 -5.62 -4.18
CA LEU A 10 13.66 -6.36 -4.96
C LEU A 10 14.13 -5.57 -6.21
N GLY A 11 13.85 -4.27 -6.28
CA GLY A 11 14.07 -3.42 -7.47
C GLY A 11 15.51 -3.25 -7.92
N HIS A 12 16.50 -3.79 -7.18
CA HIS A 12 17.90 -3.87 -7.58
C HIS A 12 18.21 -5.09 -8.47
N LEU A 13 17.24 -6.00 -8.62
CA LEU A 13 17.35 -7.21 -9.46
C LEU A 13 16.58 -7.03 -10.77
N THR A 14 16.90 -7.81 -11.79
CA THR A 14 16.02 -7.95 -12.96
C THR A 14 14.73 -8.68 -12.58
N PHE A 15 13.67 -8.56 -13.37
CA PHE A 15 12.42 -9.24 -13.06
C PHE A 15 12.55 -10.77 -12.93
N PRO A 16 13.25 -11.49 -13.83
CA PRO A 16 13.48 -12.92 -13.64
C PRO A 16 14.27 -13.25 -12.36
N ASP A 17 15.29 -12.44 -12.02
CA ASP A 17 16.08 -12.65 -10.81
C ASP A 17 15.27 -12.34 -9.55
N ALA A 18 14.43 -11.30 -9.55
CA ALA A 18 13.52 -10.98 -8.47
C ALA A 18 12.49 -12.10 -8.22
N ALA A 19 11.92 -12.66 -9.30
CA ALA A 19 11.01 -13.80 -9.21
C ALA A 19 11.72 -15.04 -8.63
N LYS A 20 12.93 -15.35 -9.13
CA LYS A 20 13.74 -16.45 -8.60
C LYS A 20 14.10 -16.25 -7.13
N ALA A 21 14.48 -15.02 -6.73
CA ALA A 21 14.79 -14.71 -5.34
C ALA A 21 13.56 -14.85 -4.44
N ALA A 22 12.40 -14.34 -4.87
CA ALA A 22 11.14 -14.48 -4.14
C ALA A 22 10.76 -15.96 -3.95
N ALA A 23 10.81 -16.76 -5.01
CA ALA A 23 10.57 -18.22 -4.94
C ALA A 23 11.58 -18.93 -4.03
N GLY A 24 12.86 -18.57 -4.11
CA GLY A 24 13.93 -19.12 -3.25
C GLY A 24 13.73 -18.80 -1.78
N LEU A 25 13.07 -17.69 -1.46
CA LEU A 25 12.63 -17.33 -0.12
C LEU A 25 11.31 -18.02 0.27
N GLY A 26 10.69 -18.78 -0.63
CA GLY A 26 9.41 -19.48 -0.41
C GLY A 26 8.22 -18.55 -0.31
N LEU A 27 8.28 -17.40 -0.98
CA LEU A 27 7.13 -16.54 -1.21
C LEU A 27 6.22 -17.17 -2.26
N ALA A 28 4.92 -16.89 -2.18
CA ALA A 28 3.93 -17.46 -3.08
C ALA A 28 3.51 -16.52 -4.22
N ALA A 29 3.85 -15.24 -4.13
CA ALA A 29 3.45 -14.24 -5.12
C ALA A 29 4.36 -13.02 -5.12
N LEU A 30 4.21 -12.20 -6.16
CA LEU A 30 4.69 -10.81 -6.23
C LEU A 30 3.51 -9.84 -6.32
N GLU A 31 3.63 -8.71 -5.66
CA GLU A 31 2.86 -7.50 -5.92
C GLU A 31 3.69 -6.60 -6.81
N ILE A 32 3.17 -6.22 -7.97
CA ILE A 32 3.95 -5.57 -9.02
C ILE A 32 3.62 -4.08 -9.11
N GLY A 33 4.64 -3.26 -8.90
CA GLY A 33 4.55 -1.81 -9.14
C GLY A 33 4.41 -1.47 -10.62
N THR A 34 3.52 -0.54 -10.94
CA THR A 34 3.20 -0.14 -12.32
C THR A 34 3.49 1.33 -12.62
N GLY A 35 3.85 2.13 -11.63
CA GLY A 35 4.21 3.53 -11.79
C GLY A 35 3.72 4.44 -10.66
N ASN A 36 3.64 5.72 -10.92
CA ASN A 36 3.40 6.82 -9.99
C ASN A 36 4.57 7.01 -9.00
N TRP A 37 4.38 6.81 -7.69
CA TRP A 37 5.47 6.90 -6.71
C TRP A 37 6.36 5.66 -6.72
N ASN A 38 5.85 4.56 -7.25
CA ASN A 38 6.58 3.34 -7.45
C ASN A 38 7.45 3.45 -8.71
N ALA A 39 8.72 3.09 -8.63
CA ALA A 39 9.64 3.12 -9.77
C ALA A 39 9.33 2.10 -10.86
N ALA A 40 8.42 1.14 -10.60
CA ALA A 40 8.03 0.07 -11.51
C ALA A 40 9.21 -0.69 -12.16
N PRO A 41 10.18 -1.18 -11.35
CA PRO A 41 11.43 -1.74 -11.89
C PRO A 41 11.22 -3.02 -12.69
N HIS A 42 10.08 -3.69 -12.54
CA HIS A 42 9.81 -5.03 -13.08
C HIS A 42 8.66 -5.07 -14.09
N ALA A 43 7.97 -3.95 -14.33
CA ALA A 43 6.88 -3.89 -15.27
C ALA A 43 7.00 -2.65 -16.19
N ASN A 44 6.95 -2.87 -17.48
CA ASN A 44 6.71 -1.79 -18.43
C ASN A 44 5.21 -1.75 -18.74
N LEU A 45 4.50 -0.82 -18.11
CA LEU A 45 3.04 -0.73 -18.20
C LEU A 45 2.56 -0.60 -19.64
N GLN A 46 3.22 0.24 -20.45
CA GLN A 46 2.86 0.45 -21.86
C GLN A 46 3.02 -0.83 -22.68
N SER A 47 4.12 -1.57 -22.51
CA SER A 47 4.32 -2.85 -23.20
C SER A 47 3.26 -3.90 -22.80
N LEU A 48 2.88 -3.91 -21.51
CA LEU A 48 1.81 -4.80 -21.01
C LEU A 48 0.45 -4.45 -21.59
N LEU A 49 0.17 -3.19 -21.85
CA LEU A 49 -1.09 -2.75 -22.49
C LEU A 49 -1.13 -3.12 -23.97
N GLU A 50 -0.05 -2.90 -24.69
CA GLU A 50 -0.02 -2.98 -26.16
C GLU A 50 0.22 -4.40 -26.68
N SER A 51 1.02 -5.23 -25.97
CA SER A 51 1.50 -6.50 -26.48
C SER A 51 1.02 -7.72 -25.71
N LYS A 52 0.23 -8.58 -26.36
CA LYS A 52 -0.17 -9.88 -25.81
C LYS A 52 1.06 -10.77 -25.57
N GLU A 53 2.09 -10.66 -26.41
CA GLU A 53 3.32 -11.44 -26.24
C GLU A 53 4.10 -11.00 -25.01
N GLU A 54 4.22 -9.70 -24.75
CA GLU A 54 4.88 -9.18 -23.55
C GLU A 54 4.13 -9.60 -22.28
N ARG A 55 2.80 -9.58 -22.28
CA ARG A 55 2.01 -10.13 -21.16
C ARG A 55 2.29 -11.61 -20.95
N ARG A 56 2.38 -12.40 -22.01
CA ARG A 56 2.70 -13.84 -21.91
C ARG A 56 4.09 -14.07 -21.35
N LYS A 57 5.10 -13.30 -21.82
CA LYS A 57 6.46 -13.36 -21.29
C LYS A 57 6.49 -12.98 -19.81
N PHE A 58 5.82 -11.90 -19.44
CA PHE A 58 5.71 -11.44 -18.06
C PHE A 58 5.11 -12.51 -17.14
N LEU A 59 3.96 -13.08 -17.50
CA LEU A 59 3.31 -14.13 -16.71
C LEU A 59 4.14 -15.43 -16.68
N SER A 60 4.83 -15.76 -17.76
CA SER A 60 5.73 -16.94 -17.82
C SER A 60 6.88 -16.87 -16.82
N VAL A 61 7.42 -15.67 -16.52
CA VAL A 61 8.44 -15.51 -15.48
C VAL A 61 7.90 -15.91 -14.11
N LEU A 62 6.67 -15.50 -13.78
CA LEU A 62 6.03 -15.89 -12.53
C LEU A 62 5.75 -17.39 -12.48
N GLU A 63 5.13 -17.93 -13.53
CA GLU A 63 4.76 -19.34 -13.64
C GLU A 63 5.98 -20.27 -13.51
N GLN A 64 7.08 -19.96 -14.19
CA GLN A 64 8.33 -20.75 -14.13
C GLN A 64 8.94 -20.80 -12.73
N ASN A 65 8.61 -19.84 -11.87
CA ASN A 65 9.05 -19.76 -10.48
C ASN A 65 7.96 -20.19 -9.49
N GLY A 66 6.80 -20.69 -9.96
CA GLY A 66 5.68 -21.10 -9.09
C GLY A 66 5.03 -19.94 -8.34
N LEU A 67 5.14 -18.71 -8.86
CA LEU A 67 4.61 -17.50 -8.23
C LEU A 67 3.29 -17.06 -8.87
N SER A 68 2.41 -16.51 -8.04
CA SER A 68 1.21 -15.81 -8.49
C SER A 68 1.46 -14.29 -8.60
N LEU A 69 0.59 -13.60 -9.31
CA LEU A 69 0.50 -12.14 -9.30
C LEU A 69 -0.56 -11.74 -8.26
N ALA A 70 -0.12 -11.18 -7.11
CA ALA A 70 -1.00 -10.88 -5.99
C ALA A 70 -1.88 -9.65 -6.24
N ALA A 71 -1.28 -8.60 -6.75
CA ALA A 71 -1.92 -7.32 -7.07
C ALA A 71 -1.03 -6.50 -8.00
N LEU A 72 -1.59 -5.49 -8.65
CA LEU A 72 -0.82 -4.39 -9.23
C LEU A 72 -0.87 -3.19 -8.29
N ASN A 73 0.28 -2.50 -8.14
CA ASN A 73 0.44 -1.36 -7.26
C ASN A 73 0.76 -0.09 -8.06
N CYS A 74 -0.07 0.94 -7.91
CA CYS A 74 0.14 2.26 -8.52
C CYS A 74 0.02 3.40 -7.49
N ASN A 75 0.55 3.19 -6.28
CA ASN A 75 0.57 4.18 -5.22
C ASN A 75 1.07 5.54 -5.72
N GLY A 76 0.33 6.60 -5.38
CA GLY A 76 0.64 7.95 -5.83
C GLY A 76 -0.42 8.97 -5.41
N ASN A 77 -0.45 10.09 -6.11
CA ASN A 77 -1.44 11.16 -5.88
C ASN A 77 -2.15 11.56 -7.18
N GLN A 78 -3.12 10.78 -7.58
CA GLN A 78 -3.94 11.02 -8.77
C GLN A 78 -4.85 12.26 -8.69
N LEU A 79 -4.92 12.90 -7.52
CA LEU A 79 -5.62 14.18 -7.31
C LEU A 79 -4.67 15.35 -7.16
N HIS A 80 -3.36 15.15 -7.42
CA HIS A 80 -2.37 16.23 -7.32
C HIS A 80 -2.75 17.41 -8.22
N PRO A 81 -2.76 18.66 -7.73
CA PRO A 81 -3.28 19.82 -8.46
C PRO A 81 -2.65 20.05 -9.84
N THR A 82 -1.38 19.73 -10.01
CA THR A 82 -0.63 19.97 -11.26
C THR A 82 -0.12 18.71 -11.95
N ASP A 83 -0.04 17.56 -11.27
CA ASP A 83 0.46 16.30 -11.80
C ASP A 83 -0.59 15.17 -11.74
N GLY A 84 -1.80 15.49 -11.25
CA GLY A 84 -2.87 14.52 -11.06
C GLY A 84 -3.33 13.86 -12.35
N GLU A 85 -3.35 14.59 -13.47
CA GLU A 85 -3.74 14.04 -14.77
C GLU A 85 -2.80 12.90 -15.19
N ARG A 86 -1.48 13.10 -15.11
CA ARG A 86 -0.48 12.07 -15.42
C ARG A 86 -0.61 10.87 -14.47
N GLN A 87 -0.74 11.13 -13.17
CA GLN A 87 -0.85 10.07 -12.18
C GLN A 87 -2.17 9.31 -12.31
N SER A 88 -3.27 10.00 -12.57
CA SER A 88 -4.56 9.40 -12.86
C SER A 88 -4.52 8.50 -14.11
N LYS A 89 -3.85 8.95 -15.18
CA LYS A 89 -3.65 8.14 -16.40
C LYS A 89 -2.99 6.80 -16.04
N ILE A 90 -1.94 6.80 -15.22
CA ILE A 90 -1.28 5.56 -14.77
C ILE A 90 -2.25 4.67 -13.98
N VAL A 91 -3.11 5.23 -13.11
CA VAL A 91 -4.13 4.44 -12.40
C VAL A 91 -5.08 3.75 -13.37
N TYR A 92 -5.65 4.46 -14.34
CA TYR A 92 -6.55 3.88 -15.34
C TYR A 92 -5.85 2.84 -16.24
N GLU A 93 -4.62 3.10 -16.63
CA GLU A 93 -3.79 2.17 -17.39
C GLU A 93 -3.46 0.91 -16.56
N THR A 94 -3.21 1.05 -15.25
CA THR A 94 -3.03 -0.08 -14.33
C THR A 94 -4.29 -0.93 -14.21
N VAL A 95 -5.48 -0.31 -14.12
CA VAL A 95 -6.76 -1.01 -14.15
C VAL A 95 -6.92 -1.82 -15.44
N ARG A 96 -6.59 -1.23 -16.57
CA ARG A 96 -6.65 -1.94 -17.88
C ARG A 96 -5.62 -3.07 -17.96
N ALA A 97 -4.40 -2.86 -17.46
CA ALA A 97 -3.38 -3.91 -17.42
C ALA A 97 -3.80 -5.07 -16.50
N ALA A 98 -4.45 -4.77 -15.37
CA ALA A 98 -4.98 -5.79 -14.46
C ALA A 98 -6.04 -6.68 -15.13
N GLU A 99 -6.98 -6.08 -15.87
CA GLU A 99 -7.94 -6.82 -16.70
C GLU A 99 -7.22 -7.77 -17.68
N LEU A 100 -6.21 -7.27 -18.40
CA LEU A 100 -5.47 -8.02 -19.41
C LEU A 100 -4.57 -9.12 -18.81
N LEU A 101 -4.16 -8.98 -17.55
CA LEU A 101 -3.35 -9.95 -16.80
C LEU A 101 -4.19 -10.89 -15.93
N GLY A 102 -5.50 -10.67 -15.82
CA GLY A 102 -6.40 -11.47 -14.99
C GLY A 102 -6.22 -11.21 -13.48
N VAL A 103 -5.86 -9.99 -13.09
CA VAL A 103 -5.69 -9.57 -11.69
C VAL A 103 -6.91 -8.76 -11.25
N GLU A 104 -7.47 -9.11 -10.10
CA GLU A 104 -8.71 -8.50 -9.59
C GLU A 104 -8.49 -7.44 -8.52
N ALA A 105 -7.24 -7.27 -8.06
CA ALA A 105 -6.87 -6.38 -6.96
C ALA A 105 -5.85 -5.32 -7.40
N ILE A 106 -6.11 -4.07 -7.04
CA ILE A 106 -5.22 -2.95 -7.28
C ILE A 106 -4.93 -2.25 -5.95
N VAL A 107 -3.65 -2.11 -5.63
CA VAL A 107 -3.16 -1.31 -4.51
C VAL A 107 -2.90 0.11 -4.99
N LEU A 108 -3.47 1.07 -4.31
CA LEU A 108 -3.33 2.50 -4.63
C LEU A 108 -3.63 3.37 -3.42
N MET A 109 -3.30 4.65 -3.50
CA MET A 109 -3.67 5.66 -2.50
C MET A 109 -4.92 6.43 -2.92
N SER A 110 -5.53 7.14 -1.98
CA SER A 110 -6.79 7.86 -2.25
C SER A 110 -6.64 9.08 -3.16
N GLY A 111 -5.49 9.71 -3.12
CA GLY A 111 -5.26 11.04 -3.67
C GLY A 111 -5.41 12.15 -2.62
N LEU A 112 -4.68 13.24 -2.84
CA LEU A 112 -4.73 14.47 -2.05
C LEU A 112 -4.78 15.67 -2.98
N PRO A 113 -5.91 16.41 -3.07
CA PRO A 113 -6.01 17.62 -3.86
C PRO A 113 -5.39 18.82 -3.16
N ALA A 114 -5.50 19.98 -3.79
CA ALA A 114 -5.18 21.29 -3.23
C ALA A 114 -6.08 21.69 -2.05
N GLY A 115 -5.79 22.79 -1.39
CA GLY A 115 -6.66 23.44 -0.41
C GLY A 115 -7.77 24.29 -1.03
N GLY A 116 -7.68 24.61 -2.32
CA GLY A 116 -8.66 25.38 -3.06
C GLY A 116 -8.45 25.33 -4.57
N PRO A 117 -9.38 25.90 -5.36
CA PRO A 117 -9.38 25.77 -6.83
C PRO A 117 -8.16 26.35 -7.54
N ASN A 118 -7.51 27.34 -6.92
CA ASN A 118 -6.36 28.07 -7.50
C ASN A 118 -5.01 27.60 -6.95
N ASP A 119 -5.00 26.67 -6.00
CA ASP A 119 -3.77 26.16 -5.41
C ASP A 119 -3.09 25.16 -6.34
N VAL A 120 -1.77 25.16 -6.30
CA VAL A 120 -0.91 24.32 -7.13
C VAL A 120 -0.18 23.21 -6.33
N ARG A 121 -0.43 23.15 -5.04
CA ARG A 121 0.16 22.15 -4.13
C ARG A 121 -0.93 21.38 -3.39
N PRO A 122 -0.72 20.08 -3.12
CA PRO A 122 -1.61 19.32 -2.25
C PRO A 122 -1.65 19.91 -0.84
N ASN A 123 -2.82 19.86 -0.20
CA ASN A 123 -2.99 20.35 1.16
C ASN A 123 -3.60 19.28 2.06
N TRP A 124 -2.80 18.74 2.98
CA TRP A 124 -3.23 17.71 3.92
C TRP A 124 -3.72 18.32 5.24
N ILE A 125 -5.00 18.23 5.49
CA ILE A 125 -5.66 18.76 6.68
C ILE A 125 -5.82 17.65 7.73
N THR A 126 -5.21 17.84 8.89
CA THR A 126 -5.24 16.90 10.02
C THR A 126 -5.67 17.54 11.34
N CYS A 127 -6.07 18.82 11.32
CA CYS A 127 -6.54 19.56 12.49
C CYS A 127 -7.85 20.28 12.17
N ALA A 128 -8.79 20.25 13.11
CA ALA A 128 -10.10 20.91 12.94
C ALA A 128 -10.05 22.43 13.07
N TRP A 129 -8.95 22.98 13.53
CA TRP A 129 -8.74 24.41 13.68
C TRP A 129 -7.57 24.86 12.78
N PRO A 130 -7.66 26.03 12.12
CA PRO A 130 -8.79 26.98 12.10
C PRO A 130 -10.02 26.44 11.35
N LEU A 131 -11.19 27.12 11.49
CA LEU A 131 -12.47 26.61 11.00
C LEU A 131 -12.52 26.40 9.48
N GLU A 132 -11.76 27.19 8.71
CA GLU A 132 -11.61 27.03 7.26
C GLU A 132 -11.06 25.66 6.84
N ASN A 133 -10.39 24.93 7.76
CA ASN A 133 -9.96 23.55 7.51
C ASN A 133 -11.15 22.63 7.21
N GLY A 134 -12.29 22.85 7.87
CA GLY A 134 -13.52 22.12 7.60
C GLY A 134 -14.06 22.37 6.18
N GLU A 135 -14.06 23.63 5.75
CA GLU A 135 -14.50 24.03 4.41
C GLU A 135 -13.58 23.46 3.32
N ILE A 136 -12.26 23.46 3.57
CA ILE A 136 -11.27 22.85 2.67
C ILE A 136 -11.53 21.33 2.56
N LEU A 137 -11.70 20.64 3.68
CA LEU A 137 -11.98 19.20 3.69
C LEU A 137 -13.27 18.86 2.97
N ASP A 138 -14.35 19.63 3.17
CA ASP A 138 -15.61 19.42 2.50
C ASP A 138 -15.45 19.55 0.98
N TRP A 139 -14.76 20.57 0.51
CA TRP A 139 -14.44 20.75 -0.91
C TRP A 139 -13.56 19.62 -1.45
N GLN A 140 -12.51 19.24 -0.73
CA GLN A 140 -11.61 18.15 -1.13
C GLN A 140 -12.36 16.81 -1.29
N TRP A 141 -13.26 16.51 -0.36
CA TRP A 141 -14.05 15.28 -0.42
C TRP A 141 -15.13 15.34 -1.49
N ASN A 142 -15.97 16.38 -1.47
CA ASN A 142 -17.19 16.40 -2.27
C ASN A 142 -16.94 16.80 -3.74
N ASP A 143 -16.00 17.73 -3.97
CA ASP A 143 -15.75 18.23 -5.33
C ASP A 143 -14.59 17.55 -6.05
N LYS A 144 -13.70 16.86 -5.31
CA LYS A 144 -12.51 16.21 -5.90
C LYS A 144 -12.49 14.70 -5.71
N LEU A 145 -12.48 14.21 -4.47
CA LEU A 145 -12.28 12.80 -4.17
C LEU A 145 -13.45 11.95 -4.67
N LEU A 146 -14.65 12.22 -4.19
CA LEU A 146 -15.82 11.39 -4.49
C LEU A 146 -16.13 11.32 -6.00
N PRO A 147 -16.14 12.45 -6.76
CA PRO A 147 -16.36 12.37 -8.21
C PRO A 147 -15.28 11.57 -8.94
N TYR A 148 -14.03 11.64 -8.51
CA TYR A 148 -12.95 10.83 -9.08
C TYR A 148 -13.17 9.34 -8.80
N TRP A 149 -13.43 8.98 -7.55
CA TRP A 149 -13.57 7.58 -7.14
C TRP A 149 -14.84 6.92 -7.69
N GLN A 150 -15.93 7.67 -7.88
CA GLN A 150 -17.14 7.18 -8.57
C GLN A 150 -16.82 6.74 -10.01
N LYS A 151 -16.06 7.57 -10.74
CA LYS A 151 -15.63 7.25 -12.12
C LYS A 151 -14.66 6.07 -12.14
N LEU A 152 -13.68 6.06 -11.24
CA LEU A 152 -12.69 4.99 -11.16
C LEU A 152 -13.34 3.65 -10.80
N ALA A 153 -14.28 3.63 -9.85
CA ALA A 153 -15.00 2.43 -9.46
C ALA A 153 -15.87 1.88 -10.59
N ALA A 154 -16.57 2.75 -11.33
CA ALA A 154 -17.33 2.35 -12.51
C ALA A 154 -16.42 1.72 -13.59
N PHE A 155 -15.32 2.38 -13.92
CA PHE A 155 -14.34 1.86 -14.88
C PHE A 155 -13.70 0.54 -14.40
N GLY A 156 -13.33 0.45 -13.12
CA GLY A 156 -12.79 -0.78 -12.54
C GLY A 156 -13.77 -1.94 -12.62
N LYS A 157 -15.05 -1.69 -12.37
CA LYS A 157 -16.12 -2.69 -12.51
C LYS A 157 -16.21 -3.21 -13.94
N ASP A 158 -16.16 -2.32 -14.93
CA ASP A 158 -16.20 -2.68 -16.34
C ASP A 158 -14.98 -3.51 -16.76
N CYS A 159 -13.83 -3.29 -16.13
CA CYS A 159 -12.58 -4.05 -16.31
C CYS A 159 -12.47 -5.31 -15.43
N GLY A 160 -13.51 -5.69 -14.67
CA GLY A 160 -13.50 -6.89 -13.83
C GLY A 160 -12.71 -6.78 -12.53
N ILE A 161 -12.32 -5.56 -12.14
CA ILE A 161 -11.66 -5.33 -10.83
C ILE A 161 -12.68 -5.55 -9.72
N LYS A 162 -12.28 -6.29 -8.68
CA LYS A 162 -13.10 -6.56 -7.52
C LYS A 162 -12.67 -5.76 -6.29
N LYS A 163 -11.39 -5.39 -6.21
CA LYS A 163 -10.80 -4.80 -5.01
C LYS A 163 -9.88 -3.63 -5.36
N PHE A 164 -10.27 -2.43 -4.97
CA PHE A 164 -9.37 -1.32 -4.79
C PHE A 164 -8.89 -1.32 -3.34
N CYS A 165 -7.64 -1.71 -3.16
CA CYS A 165 -6.98 -1.84 -1.86
C CYS A 165 -6.32 -0.50 -1.52
N VAL A 166 -7.07 0.38 -0.85
CA VAL A 166 -6.62 1.74 -0.56
C VAL A 166 -5.68 1.74 0.63
N GLU A 167 -4.46 2.20 0.41
CA GLU A 167 -3.48 2.38 1.48
C GLU A 167 -3.79 3.63 2.28
N MET A 168 -3.97 3.45 3.60
CA MET A 168 -4.15 4.54 4.55
C MET A 168 -2.78 5.16 4.84
N HIS A 169 -2.50 6.30 4.20
CA HIS A 169 -1.17 6.92 4.22
C HIS A 169 -1.24 8.40 4.60
N GLY A 170 -0.33 8.86 5.44
CA GLY A 170 -0.18 10.29 5.72
C GLY A 170 0.09 11.08 4.44
N GLY A 171 -0.46 12.30 4.34
CA GLY A 171 -0.40 13.08 3.10
C GLY A 171 -1.39 12.63 2.03
N GLN A 172 -2.42 11.86 2.43
CA GLN A 172 -3.54 11.44 1.60
C GLN A 172 -4.87 11.81 2.30
N LEU A 173 -5.99 11.89 1.56
CA LEU A 173 -7.31 12.12 2.19
C LEU A 173 -7.78 10.91 2.99
N VAL A 174 -7.42 9.71 2.55
CA VAL A 174 -7.64 8.48 3.32
C VAL A 174 -6.34 8.11 4.01
N TYR A 175 -6.24 8.41 5.30
CA TYR A 175 -5.03 8.18 6.08
C TYR A 175 -5.26 7.39 7.38
N ASN A 176 -6.52 7.12 7.72
CA ASN A 176 -6.89 6.36 8.90
C ASN A 176 -8.20 5.58 8.69
N VAL A 177 -8.56 4.74 9.65
CA VAL A 177 -9.76 3.89 9.57
C VAL A 177 -11.05 4.67 9.31
N PRO A 178 -11.36 5.77 10.03
CA PRO A 178 -12.58 6.54 9.76
C PRO A 178 -12.66 7.09 8.33
N THR A 179 -11.55 7.58 7.77
CA THR A 179 -11.53 8.12 6.40
C THR A 179 -11.64 7.03 5.35
N LEU A 180 -11.07 5.83 5.58
CA LEU A 180 -11.28 4.68 4.70
C LEU A 180 -12.73 4.23 4.70
N LEU A 181 -13.33 4.05 5.88
CA LEU A 181 -14.72 3.62 6.00
C LEU A 181 -15.69 4.65 5.42
N LYS A 182 -15.38 5.95 5.53
CA LYS A 182 -16.12 7.02 4.83
C LYS A 182 -16.06 6.82 3.32
N LEU A 183 -14.87 6.64 2.73
CA LEU A 183 -14.74 6.42 1.29
C LEU A 183 -15.49 5.16 0.84
N ARG A 184 -15.34 4.04 1.58
CA ARG A 184 -16.04 2.79 1.30
C ARG A 184 -17.56 2.95 1.34
N LYS A 185 -18.08 3.71 2.31
CA LYS A 185 -19.53 3.99 2.43
C LYS A 185 -20.05 4.74 1.20
N GLU A 186 -19.31 5.72 0.69
CA GLU A 186 -19.74 6.57 -0.42
C GLU A 186 -19.59 5.89 -1.80
N ILE A 187 -18.55 5.05 -1.97
CA ILE A 187 -18.24 4.42 -3.26
C ILE A 187 -18.77 2.99 -3.36
N GLY A 188 -18.81 2.27 -2.26
CA GLY A 188 -19.29 0.89 -2.21
C GLY A 188 -18.21 -0.14 -1.87
N PRO A 189 -18.60 -1.43 -1.86
CA PRO A 189 -17.76 -2.51 -1.34
C PRO A 189 -16.55 -2.85 -2.20
N MET A 190 -16.41 -2.26 -3.39
CA MET A 190 -15.18 -2.40 -4.19
C MET A 190 -13.98 -1.73 -3.53
N VAL A 191 -14.18 -0.73 -2.68
CA VAL A 191 -13.15 -0.04 -1.90
C VAL A 191 -12.94 -0.77 -0.57
N GLY A 192 -11.68 -1.11 -0.28
CA GLY A 192 -11.25 -1.68 0.99
C GLY A 192 -9.84 -1.26 1.32
N ALA A 193 -9.31 -1.72 2.45
CA ALA A 193 -7.98 -1.36 2.91
C ALA A 193 -6.90 -2.23 2.26
N ASN A 194 -5.81 -1.59 1.84
CA ASN A 194 -4.49 -2.14 2.02
C ASN A 194 -4.06 -1.71 3.43
N LEU A 195 -4.08 -2.64 4.39
CA LEU A 195 -3.70 -2.33 5.77
C LEU A 195 -2.17 -2.40 5.89
N ASP A 196 -1.56 -1.23 5.92
CA ASP A 196 -0.15 -1.07 6.26
C ASP A 196 -0.03 -0.54 7.70
N PRO A 197 0.44 -1.35 8.66
CA PRO A 197 0.59 -0.92 10.04
C PRO A 197 1.63 0.17 10.21
N SER A 198 2.64 0.25 9.32
CA SER A 198 3.75 1.19 9.46
C SER A 198 3.29 2.65 9.46
N HIS A 199 2.30 2.98 8.65
CA HIS A 199 1.74 4.32 8.58
C HIS A 199 0.91 4.64 9.82
N LEU A 200 0.14 3.69 10.33
CA LEU A 200 -0.64 3.87 11.56
C LEU A 200 0.28 4.09 12.75
N PHE A 201 1.40 3.38 12.84
CA PHE A 201 2.36 3.55 13.94
C PHE A 201 2.87 4.98 14.06
N TRP A 202 3.36 5.57 12.99
CA TRP A 202 3.89 6.93 13.08
C TRP A 202 2.80 8.00 13.22
N MET A 203 1.58 7.72 12.80
CA MET A 203 0.41 8.60 13.03
C MET A 203 -0.23 8.38 14.41
N ASP A 204 0.35 7.54 15.28
CA ASP A 204 -0.13 7.22 16.62
C ASP A 204 -1.49 6.53 16.68
N ALA A 205 -1.83 5.75 15.66
CA ALA A 205 -3.00 4.89 15.64
C ALA A 205 -2.58 3.42 15.87
N ASP A 206 -3.44 2.63 16.51
CA ASP A 206 -3.15 1.23 16.81
C ASP A 206 -3.64 0.29 15.69
N PRO A 207 -2.72 -0.40 14.97
CA PRO A 207 -3.10 -1.31 13.91
C PRO A 207 -3.89 -2.53 14.39
N LEU A 208 -3.73 -2.98 15.63
CA LEU A 208 -4.51 -4.10 16.17
C LEU A 208 -5.98 -3.72 16.35
N THR A 209 -6.24 -2.52 16.84
CA THR A 209 -7.59 -1.95 16.90
C THR A 209 -8.17 -1.72 15.48
N ALA A 210 -7.34 -1.25 14.55
CA ALA A 210 -7.75 -1.04 13.17
C ALA A 210 -8.24 -2.33 12.49
N ILE A 211 -7.65 -3.49 12.77
CA ILE A 211 -8.11 -4.78 12.23
C ILE A 211 -9.57 -5.04 12.58
N GLY A 212 -9.94 -4.88 13.87
CA GLY A 212 -11.31 -5.11 14.32
C GLY A 212 -12.32 -4.12 13.72
N ALA A 213 -11.92 -2.85 13.58
CA ALA A 213 -12.78 -1.81 13.02
C ALA A 213 -12.99 -1.93 11.49
N LEU A 214 -11.97 -2.40 10.78
CA LEU A 214 -12.03 -2.62 9.31
C LEU A 214 -12.77 -3.93 8.97
N GLY A 215 -12.55 -5.01 9.74
CA GLY A 215 -13.18 -6.31 9.51
C GLY A 215 -13.04 -6.78 8.06
N GLU A 216 -14.15 -7.06 7.40
CA GLU A 216 -14.22 -7.50 6.00
C GLU A 216 -13.69 -6.48 4.97
N ALA A 217 -13.47 -5.24 5.36
CA ALA A 217 -12.91 -4.22 4.50
C ALA A 217 -11.39 -4.37 4.31
N ILE A 218 -10.71 -5.27 5.01
CA ILE A 218 -9.28 -5.56 4.77
C ILE A 218 -9.18 -6.44 3.51
N TYR A 219 -8.63 -5.89 2.44
CA TYR A 219 -8.51 -6.56 1.15
C TYR A 219 -7.08 -7.00 0.83
N HIS A 220 -6.12 -6.28 1.38
CA HIS A 220 -4.68 -6.52 1.22
C HIS A 220 -3.95 -6.06 2.48
N VAL A 221 -2.75 -6.56 2.71
CA VAL A 221 -1.94 -6.17 3.87
C VAL A 221 -0.51 -5.96 3.42
N HIS A 222 0.03 -4.77 3.66
CA HIS A 222 1.48 -4.56 3.62
C HIS A 222 2.08 -4.94 4.97
N ALA A 223 3.06 -5.83 4.93
CA ALA A 223 3.88 -6.15 6.09
C ALA A 223 5.10 -5.23 6.08
N LYS A 224 4.99 -4.13 6.81
CA LYS A 224 5.99 -3.06 6.94
C LYS A 224 6.02 -2.56 8.38
N ASP A 225 7.19 -2.26 8.90
CA ASP A 225 7.38 -1.90 10.30
C ASP A 225 7.96 -0.49 10.46
N THR A 226 7.72 0.10 11.62
CA THR A 226 8.22 1.43 11.97
C THR A 226 8.83 1.40 13.36
N ALA A 227 10.08 1.86 13.49
CA ALA A 227 10.73 2.07 14.77
C ALA A 227 10.59 3.52 15.22
N MET A 228 10.28 3.72 16.51
CA MET A 228 10.21 5.03 17.15
C MET A 228 11.54 5.38 17.81
N ASN A 229 12.06 6.56 17.51
CA ASN A 229 13.16 7.16 18.28
C ASN A 229 12.57 8.04 19.37
N LYS A 230 12.43 7.46 20.56
CA LYS A 230 11.79 8.12 21.70
C LYS A 230 12.45 9.47 22.06
N ALA A 231 13.77 9.57 21.99
CA ALA A 231 14.47 10.80 22.35
C ALA A 231 14.14 11.96 21.37
N ALA A 232 14.09 11.68 20.07
CA ALA A 232 13.68 12.68 19.09
C ALA A 232 12.17 12.97 19.19
N GLN A 233 11.35 11.94 19.38
CA GLN A 233 9.90 12.07 19.52
C GLN A 233 9.51 12.98 20.71
N ASP A 234 10.23 12.89 21.84
CA ASP A 234 9.96 13.72 23.02
C ASP A 234 10.23 15.22 22.77
N LEU A 235 11.03 15.54 21.76
CA LEU A 235 11.33 16.92 21.37
C LEU A 235 10.42 17.43 20.23
N THR A 236 10.08 16.57 19.27
CA THR A 236 9.45 17.00 18.03
C THR A 236 8.04 16.41 17.81
N SER A 237 7.59 15.49 18.68
CA SER A 237 6.46 14.60 18.40
C SER A 237 6.74 13.66 17.20
N ARG A 238 5.69 12.98 16.69
CA ARG A 238 5.77 12.18 15.46
C ARG A 238 5.53 13.02 14.20
N LEU A 239 5.01 14.24 14.36
CA LEU A 239 4.80 15.21 13.29
C LEU A 239 6.08 16.03 13.11
N GLU A 240 6.96 15.57 12.22
CA GLU A 240 8.25 16.20 11.99
C GLU A 240 8.63 16.15 10.50
N THR A 241 9.58 16.97 10.09
CA THR A 241 9.95 17.16 8.68
C THR A 241 11.41 16.84 8.40
N THR A 242 12.08 16.14 9.30
CA THR A 242 13.46 15.70 9.12
C THR A 242 13.56 14.73 7.94
N GLY A 243 14.47 14.98 7.01
CA GLY A 243 14.62 14.18 5.79
C GLY A 243 14.97 12.71 6.06
N HIS A 244 14.44 11.79 5.26
CA HIS A 244 14.58 10.33 5.44
C HIS A 244 16.03 9.82 5.58
N GLY A 245 17.02 10.49 4.96
CA GLY A 245 18.44 10.12 5.13
C GLY A 245 19.04 10.43 6.49
N LYS A 246 18.34 11.18 7.36
CA LYS A 246 18.81 11.54 8.71
C LYS A 246 18.25 10.61 9.78
N VAL A 247 18.43 9.31 9.60
CA VAL A 247 17.81 8.24 10.41
C VAL A 247 17.95 8.43 11.92
N LYS A 248 19.12 8.91 12.38
CA LYS A 248 19.39 9.12 13.81
C LYS A 248 18.64 10.29 14.43
N ASP A 249 18.28 11.27 13.61
CA ASP A 249 17.66 12.53 14.07
C ASP A 249 16.13 12.50 13.99
N ARG A 250 15.57 11.54 13.22
CA ARG A 250 14.13 11.40 13.03
C ARG A 250 13.44 10.81 14.25
N SER A 251 12.20 11.20 14.48
CA SER A 251 11.35 10.63 15.54
C SER A 251 10.85 9.22 15.21
N TRP A 252 10.87 8.83 13.95
CA TRP A 252 10.49 7.49 13.47
C TRP A 252 11.15 7.16 12.14
N ASN A 253 11.35 5.87 11.87
CA ASN A 253 11.89 5.38 10.61
C ASN A 253 11.20 4.07 10.22
N TYR A 254 11.01 3.86 8.91
CA TYR A 254 10.68 2.53 8.42
C TYR A 254 11.87 1.59 8.62
N VAL A 255 11.57 0.39 9.08
CA VAL A 255 12.57 -0.62 9.42
C VAL A 255 12.11 -2.01 8.96
N THR A 256 13.06 -2.91 8.85
CA THR A 256 12.78 -4.33 8.62
C THR A 256 11.86 -4.87 9.72
N LEU A 257 10.95 -5.77 9.39
CA LEU A 257 10.02 -6.39 10.35
C LEU A 257 10.76 -6.96 11.56
N GLY A 258 10.26 -6.65 12.74
CA GLY A 258 10.83 -7.06 14.00
C GLY A 258 11.83 -6.08 14.64
N TYR A 259 12.24 -5.04 13.90
CA TYR A 259 13.15 -4.01 14.42
C TYR A 259 12.40 -2.82 15.04
N GLY A 260 11.15 -2.62 14.70
CA GLY A 260 10.23 -1.67 15.36
C GLY A 260 9.36 -2.38 16.38
N HIS A 261 8.64 -3.40 15.94
CA HIS A 261 7.73 -4.20 16.75
C HIS A 261 8.15 -5.67 16.70
N GLY A 262 8.37 -6.27 17.89
CA GLY A 262 8.89 -7.62 18.02
C GLY A 262 7.93 -8.73 17.59
N GLU A 263 8.41 -9.97 17.62
CA GLU A 263 7.67 -11.17 17.20
C GLU A 263 6.32 -11.34 17.92
N GLU A 264 6.23 -10.97 19.20
CA GLU A 264 4.97 -11.03 19.95
C GLU A 264 3.90 -10.12 19.34
N TRP A 265 4.28 -8.91 18.93
CA TRP A 265 3.35 -7.97 18.29
C TRP A 265 2.88 -8.51 16.93
N TRP A 266 3.81 -8.99 16.10
CA TRP A 266 3.49 -9.55 14.78
C TRP A 266 2.61 -10.80 14.88
N ARG A 267 2.81 -11.62 15.94
CA ARG A 267 1.93 -12.75 16.23
C ARG A 267 0.50 -12.29 16.55
N LYS A 268 0.34 -11.24 17.36
CA LYS A 268 -0.98 -10.64 17.65
C LYS A 268 -1.62 -10.06 16.39
N PHE A 269 -0.83 -9.42 15.53
CA PHE A 269 -1.30 -8.86 14.27
C PHE A 269 -1.83 -9.95 13.32
N CYS A 270 -1.04 -11.00 13.07
CA CYS A 270 -1.46 -12.13 12.24
C CYS A 270 -2.66 -12.86 12.82
N TYR A 271 -2.69 -13.06 14.14
CA TYR A 271 -3.84 -13.66 14.81
C TYR A 271 -5.10 -12.81 14.69
N GLY A 272 -4.98 -11.51 14.90
CA GLY A 272 -6.07 -10.54 14.75
C GLY A 272 -6.65 -10.53 13.32
N LEU A 273 -5.80 -10.53 12.30
CA LEU A 273 -6.22 -10.65 10.90
C LEU A 273 -7.04 -11.93 10.67
N ARG A 274 -6.55 -13.07 11.15
CA ARG A 274 -7.23 -14.36 11.00
C ARG A 274 -8.56 -14.40 11.75
N LEU A 275 -8.59 -13.90 12.97
CA LEU A 275 -9.81 -13.80 13.79
C LEU A 275 -10.91 -12.99 13.11
N ASN A 276 -10.55 -11.99 12.32
CA ASN A 276 -11.47 -11.14 11.55
C ASN A 276 -11.71 -11.65 10.12
N GLY A 277 -11.36 -12.91 9.84
CA GLY A 277 -11.66 -13.58 8.56
C GLY A 277 -10.70 -13.27 7.41
N TYR A 278 -9.61 -12.54 7.64
CA TYR A 278 -8.63 -12.26 6.59
C TYR A 278 -7.75 -13.49 6.32
N ASP A 279 -7.73 -13.92 5.07
CA ASP A 279 -6.89 -15.03 4.58
C ASP A 279 -6.17 -14.69 3.27
N GLY A 280 -5.89 -13.42 3.07
CA GLY A 280 -5.24 -12.90 1.87
C GLY A 280 -3.72 -12.90 1.93
N TRP A 281 -3.13 -11.95 1.22
CA TRP A 281 -1.70 -11.77 1.09
C TRP A 281 -1.14 -10.91 2.23
N LEU A 282 -0.01 -11.33 2.81
CA LEU A 282 0.89 -10.48 3.58
C LEU A 282 2.04 -10.09 2.66
N SER A 283 1.99 -8.89 2.13
CA SER A 283 2.92 -8.37 1.14
C SER A 283 4.05 -7.61 1.85
N ILE A 284 5.24 -8.19 1.88
CA ILE A 284 6.40 -7.57 2.50
C ILE A 284 6.79 -6.32 1.70
N GLU A 285 6.81 -5.17 2.35
CA GLU A 285 7.34 -3.93 1.80
C GLU A 285 8.55 -3.48 2.60
N HIS A 286 9.71 -3.37 1.94
CA HIS A 286 10.99 -3.07 2.58
C HIS A 286 11.50 -1.68 2.19
N GLU A 287 11.51 -0.78 3.16
CA GLU A 287 12.03 0.60 3.02
C GLU A 287 13.08 0.94 4.11
N ASP A 288 13.68 -0.07 4.73
CA ASP A 288 14.77 0.11 5.67
C ASP A 288 16.03 0.60 4.94
N VAL A 289 16.58 1.72 5.39
CA VAL A 289 17.80 2.30 4.79
C VAL A 289 19.09 1.78 5.44
N VAL A 290 19.00 0.94 6.47
CA VAL A 290 20.14 0.38 7.21
C VAL A 290 20.48 -1.02 6.71
N LEU A 291 19.46 -1.88 6.54
CA LEU A 291 19.65 -3.22 6.03
C LEU A 291 19.61 -3.24 4.50
N SER A 292 20.35 -4.15 3.88
CA SER A 292 20.19 -4.40 2.44
C SER A 292 18.80 -4.95 2.14
N ARG A 293 18.28 -4.67 0.95
CA ARG A 293 16.96 -5.15 0.52
C ARG A 293 16.79 -6.66 0.69
N MET A 294 17.77 -7.45 0.23
CA MET A 294 17.72 -8.91 0.34
C MET A 294 17.73 -9.40 1.79
N GLU A 295 18.58 -8.80 2.63
CA GLU A 295 18.62 -9.18 4.05
C GLU A 295 17.33 -8.80 4.76
N GLY A 296 16.81 -7.58 4.52
CA GLY A 296 15.56 -7.12 5.10
C GLY A 296 14.37 -7.99 4.70
N VAL A 297 14.22 -8.29 3.41
CA VAL A 297 13.14 -9.18 2.93
C VAL A 297 13.28 -10.57 3.54
N ARG A 298 14.48 -11.17 3.56
CA ARG A 298 14.71 -12.49 4.17
C ARG A 298 14.31 -12.52 5.64
N ARG A 299 14.77 -11.54 6.43
CA ARG A 299 14.42 -11.42 7.87
C ARG A 299 12.92 -11.25 8.08
N SER A 300 12.27 -10.49 7.22
CA SER A 300 10.82 -10.30 7.25
C SER A 300 10.06 -11.60 6.97
N VAL A 301 10.50 -12.37 5.97
CA VAL A 301 9.97 -13.72 5.70
C VAL A 301 10.13 -14.63 6.91
N ASP A 302 11.33 -14.67 7.50
CA ASP A 302 11.63 -15.51 8.66
C ASP A 302 10.74 -15.15 9.87
N LEU A 303 10.50 -13.87 10.11
CA LEU A 303 9.61 -13.41 11.18
C LEU A 303 8.15 -13.83 10.91
N LEU A 304 7.64 -13.51 9.72
CA LEU A 304 6.24 -13.80 9.38
C LEU A 304 5.93 -15.30 9.41
N ARG A 305 6.85 -16.16 8.99
CA ARG A 305 6.68 -17.62 9.10
C ARG A 305 6.52 -18.11 10.53
N ARG A 306 7.16 -17.47 11.51
CA ARG A 306 7.02 -17.80 12.93
C ARG A 306 5.77 -17.21 13.58
N THR A 307 5.14 -16.24 12.93
CA THR A 307 4.01 -15.48 13.49
C THR A 307 2.68 -15.73 12.80
N MET A 308 2.71 -16.18 11.56
CA MET A 308 1.50 -16.57 10.82
C MET A 308 0.85 -17.82 11.40
N ILE A 309 -0.44 -17.97 11.11
CA ILE A 309 -1.19 -19.19 11.40
C ILE A 309 -1.23 -19.99 10.10
N ASP A 310 -0.61 -21.18 10.13
CA ASP A 310 -0.52 -22.08 8.98
C ASP A 310 -1.77 -22.95 8.86
N GLU A 311 -2.30 -23.43 9.99
CA GLU A 311 -3.49 -24.29 10.04
C GLU A 311 -4.59 -23.61 10.85
N VAL A 312 -5.82 -23.71 10.39
CA VAL A 312 -7.02 -23.23 11.12
C VAL A 312 -7.72 -24.41 11.76
N SER A 313 -8.33 -24.17 12.92
CA SER A 313 -9.23 -25.17 13.53
C SER A 313 -10.38 -25.49 12.58
N ASP A 314 -10.76 -26.75 12.57
CA ASP A 314 -11.94 -27.26 11.86
C ASP A 314 -13.25 -26.61 12.34
#